data_9b8b1d43be0bbf4a0d184853a2e621fb
#
_entry.id   9b8b1d43be0bbf4a0d184853a2e621fb
#
_cell.length_a   1.000
_cell.length_b   1.000
_cell.length_c   1.000
_cell.angle_alpha   90.00
_cell.angle_beta   90.00
_cell.angle_gamma   90.00
#
_symmetry.space_group_name_H-M   'P 1'
#
loop_
_entity.id
_entity.type
_entity.pdbx_description
1 polymer ?
#
loop_
_entity_poly.entity_id
_entity_poly.type
_entity_poly.pdbx_seq_one_letter_code
_entity_poly.pdbx_strand_id
1 'polypeptide(L)'
;MDLKAQKDADLISSQLANQSLSDRLTAMKEAELISLRDSLDEWFLKQQESKWGHRFWVLVVILGVFAFIQGVTDIFVSGVNLLDIVLIILGTVVSFSWYVGEQRIRKNKVLLVALNGEIAIRDYKGNLSNKSSKKSKTA
;
A
#
# COMPACT_ATOMS: atom_id res chain seq x y z
N MET A 1 -20.84 -18.80 10.39
CA MET A 1 -20.43 -17.40 10.17
C MET A 1 -20.44 -17.15 8.66
N ASP A 2 -21.35 -16.30 8.18
CA ASP A 2 -21.62 -16.16 6.74
C ASP A 2 -20.48 -15.44 6.03
N LEU A 3 -19.77 -16.17 5.16
CA LEU A 3 -18.73 -15.65 4.26
C LEU A 3 -19.22 -14.46 3.40
N LYS A 4 -20.51 -14.38 3.17
CA LYS A 4 -21.16 -13.30 2.43
C LYS A 4 -21.20 -12.00 3.25
N ALA A 5 -21.58 -12.09 4.53
CA ALA A 5 -21.63 -10.94 5.42
C ALA A 5 -20.23 -10.35 5.67
N GLN A 6 -19.19 -11.17 5.70
CA GLN A 6 -17.80 -10.72 5.87
C GLN A 6 -17.28 -10.00 4.62
N LYS A 7 -17.63 -10.49 3.43
CA LYS A 7 -17.29 -9.83 2.15
C LYS A 7 -17.99 -8.48 1.99
N ASP A 8 -19.23 -8.40 2.41
CA ASP A 8 -20.01 -7.15 2.35
C ASP A 8 -19.50 -6.12 3.36
N ALA A 9 -19.08 -6.56 4.57
CA ALA A 9 -18.45 -5.70 5.57
C ALA A 9 -17.08 -5.16 5.09
N ASP A 10 -16.26 -5.97 4.43
CA ASP A 10 -14.97 -5.55 3.87
C ASP A 10 -15.15 -4.56 2.70
N LEU A 11 -16.16 -4.76 1.86
CA LEU A 11 -16.51 -3.84 0.79
C LEU A 11 -16.99 -2.48 1.33
N ILE A 12 -17.86 -2.48 2.33
CA ILE A 12 -18.35 -1.25 2.97
C ILE A 12 -17.22 -0.51 3.67
N SER A 13 -16.35 -1.22 4.40
CA SER A 13 -15.21 -0.60 5.07
C SER A 13 -14.20 0.00 4.08
N SER A 14 -13.96 -0.64 2.95
CA SER A 14 -13.09 -0.13 1.89
C SER A 14 -13.70 1.08 1.18
N GLN A 15 -15.01 1.10 0.96
CA GLN A 15 -15.72 2.26 0.39
C GLN A 15 -15.71 3.46 1.34
N LEU A 16 -15.96 3.25 2.64
CA LEU A 16 -15.88 4.29 3.66
C LEU A 16 -14.48 4.87 3.81
N ALA A 17 -13.46 4.02 3.75
CA ALA A 17 -12.05 4.46 3.77
C ALA A 17 -11.70 5.30 2.55
N ASN A 18 -12.20 4.94 1.37
CA ASN A 18 -11.98 5.70 0.13
C ASN A 18 -12.75 7.03 0.12
N GLN A 19 -13.98 7.07 0.64
CA GLN A 19 -14.72 8.32 0.79
C GLN A 19 -14.03 9.29 1.74
N SER A 20 -13.59 8.82 2.91
CA SER A 20 -12.86 9.67 3.86
C SER A 20 -11.53 10.18 3.32
N LEU A 21 -10.86 9.41 2.46
CA LEU A 21 -9.64 9.81 1.78
C LEU A 21 -9.93 10.89 0.74
N SER A 22 -10.96 10.70 -0.09
CA SER A 22 -11.40 11.69 -1.09
C SER A 22 -11.76 13.03 -0.45
N ASP A 23 -12.54 13.00 0.64
CA ASP A 23 -12.94 14.22 1.36
C ASP A 23 -11.74 14.98 1.93
N ARG A 24 -10.76 14.26 2.46
CA ARG A 24 -9.50 14.83 2.95
C ARG A 24 -8.69 15.48 1.84
N LEU A 25 -8.55 14.81 0.69
CA LEU A 25 -7.83 15.34 -0.45
C LEU A 25 -8.52 16.57 -1.03
N THR A 26 -9.84 16.59 -1.07
CA THR A 26 -10.62 17.74 -1.55
C THR A 26 -10.47 18.97 -0.65
N ALA A 27 -10.27 18.77 0.66
CA ALA A 27 -10.04 19.85 1.63
C ALA A 27 -8.60 20.42 1.61
N MET A 28 -7.64 19.70 1.01
CA MET A 28 -6.24 20.14 0.93
C MET A 28 -6.03 21.23 -0.12
N LYS A 29 -5.08 22.13 0.15
CA LYS A 29 -4.65 23.14 -0.82
C LYS A 29 -3.88 22.50 -1.97
N GLU A 30 -3.93 23.08 -3.14
CA GLU A 30 -3.26 22.58 -4.35
C GLU A 30 -1.75 22.38 -4.16
N ALA A 31 -1.09 23.33 -3.50
CA ALA A 31 0.33 23.24 -3.18
C ALA A 31 0.67 22.06 -2.26
N GLU A 32 -0.22 21.72 -1.32
CA GLU A 32 -0.05 20.59 -0.41
C GLU A 32 -0.24 19.26 -1.14
N LEU A 33 -1.19 19.21 -2.09
CA LEU A 33 -1.42 18.02 -2.93
C LEU A 33 -0.20 17.72 -3.81
N ILE A 34 0.37 18.76 -4.44
CA ILE A 34 1.55 18.62 -5.31
C ILE A 34 2.75 18.18 -4.46
N SER A 35 2.99 18.80 -3.30
CA SER A 35 4.08 18.43 -2.39
C SER A 35 3.96 16.98 -1.89
N LEU A 36 2.75 16.53 -1.56
CA LEU A 36 2.49 15.16 -1.12
C LEU A 36 2.70 14.16 -2.26
N ARG A 37 2.28 14.50 -3.48
CA ARG A 37 2.51 13.69 -4.68
C ARG A 37 4.00 13.53 -4.95
N ASP A 38 4.75 14.63 -4.96
CA ASP A 38 6.19 14.61 -5.26
C ASP A 38 6.95 13.79 -4.20
N SER A 39 6.56 13.89 -2.92
CA SER A 39 7.13 13.08 -1.85
C SER A 39 6.84 11.59 -2.01
N LEU A 40 5.65 11.21 -2.47
CA LEU A 40 5.28 9.82 -2.74
C LEU A 40 6.00 9.29 -3.98
N ASP A 41 6.11 10.08 -5.04
CA ASP A 41 6.85 9.71 -6.24
C ASP A 41 8.33 9.49 -5.95
N GLU A 42 8.97 10.36 -5.15
CA GLU A 42 10.36 10.19 -4.71
C GLU A 42 10.52 8.91 -3.87
N TRP A 43 9.56 8.63 -2.98
CA TRP A 43 9.57 7.40 -2.19
C TRP A 43 9.47 6.14 -3.07
N PHE A 44 8.59 6.15 -4.09
CA PHE A 44 8.47 5.04 -5.04
C PHE A 44 9.72 4.88 -5.90
N LEU A 45 10.34 5.97 -6.36
CA LEU A 45 11.60 5.93 -7.12
C LEU A 45 12.73 5.32 -6.30
N LYS A 46 12.91 5.75 -5.05
CA LYS A 46 13.91 5.16 -4.13
C LYS A 46 13.67 3.67 -3.90
N GLN A 47 12.41 3.26 -3.80
CA GLN A 47 12.06 1.85 -3.63
C GLN A 47 12.27 1.04 -4.91
N GLN A 48 12.13 1.66 -6.09
CA GLN A 48 12.36 1.02 -7.38
C GLN A 48 13.86 0.91 -7.72
N GLU A 49 14.68 1.86 -7.31
CA GLU A 49 16.14 1.77 -7.43
C GLU A 49 16.73 0.60 -6.62
N SER A 50 16.09 0.23 -5.53
CA SER A 50 16.44 -0.95 -4.72
C SER A 50 15.92 -2.27 -5.32
N LYS A 51 15.96 -2.44 -6.65
CA LYS A 51 15.54 -3.71 -7.31
C LYS A 51 16.32 -4.93 -6.84
N TRP A 52 17.58 -4.75 -6.48
CA TRP A 52 18.42 -5.80 -5.88
C TRP A 52 17.95 -6.15 -4.46
N GLY A 53 17.57 -5.16 -3.66
CA GLY A 53 17.01 -5.37 -2.34
C GLY A 53 15.70 -6.16 -2.38
N HIS A 54 14.84 -5.91 -3.36
CA HIS A 54 13.56 -6.62 -3.48
C HIS A 54 13.74 -8.11 -3.81
N ARG A 55 14.67 -8.47 -4.71
CA ARG A 55 14.98 -9.87 -5.02
C ARG A 55 15.61 -10.59 -3.84
N PHE A 56 16.50 -9.92 -3.12
CA PHE A 56 17.10 -10.46 -1.91
C PHE A 56 16.06 -10.69 -0.82
N TRP A 57 15.15 -9.75 -0.62
CA TRP A 57 14.03 -9.89 0.33
C TRP A 57 13.10 -11.06 0.01
N VAL A 58 12.79 -11.29 -1.26
CA VAL A 58 11.98 -12.45 -1.68
C VAL A 58 12.69 -13.76 -1.31
N LEU A 59 14.00 -13.86 -1.53
CA LEU A 59 14.79 -15.01 -1.12
C LEU A 59 14.77 -15.21 0.40
N VAL A 60 14.92 -14.13 1.17
CA VAL A 60 14.86 -14.18 2.65
C VAL A 60 13.48 -14.64 3.13
N VAL A 61 12.40 -14.21 2.51
CA VAL A 61 11.04 -14.65 2.84
C VAL A 61 10.85 -16.13 2.53
N ILE A 62 11.30 -16.60 1.37
CA ILE A 62 11.22 -18.01 0.99
C ILE A 62 12.00 -18.88 2.00
N LEU A 63 13.23 -18.47 2.36
CA LEU A 63 14.03 -19.14 3.38
C LEU A 63 13.35 -19.12 4.76
N GLY A 64 12.72 -18.01 5.14
CA GLY A 64 11.98 -17.88 6.40
C GLY A 64 10.77 -18.81 6.48
N VAL A 65 10.00 -18.91 5.40
CA VAL A 65 8.86 -19.84 5.31
C VAL A 65 9.35 -21.29 5.35
N PHE A 66 10.44 -21.60 4.64
CA PHE A 66 11.03 -22.94 4.65
C PHE A 66 11.54 -23.33 6.04
N ALA A 67 12.24 -22.42 6.73
CA ALA A 67 12.70 -22.62 8.10
C ALA A 67 11.55 -22.83 9.08
N PHE A 68 10.45 -22.09 8.91
CA PHE A 68 9.24 -22.28 9.72
C PHE A 68 8.63 -23.66 9.54
N ILE A 69 8.44 -24.10 8.29
CA ILE A 69 7.90 -25.42 7.98
C ILE A 69 8.79 -26.53 8.54
N GLN A 70 10.11 -26.40 8.38
CA GLN A 70 11.06 -27.38 8.88
C GLN A 70 11.07 -27.44 10.40
N GLY A 71 11.07 -26.30 11.09
CA GLY A 71 10.99 -26.25 12.57
C GLY A 71 9.71 -26.90 13.11
N VAL A 72 8.56 -26.65 12.45
CA VAL A 72 7.29 -27.31 12.84
C VAL A 72 7.35 -28.83 12.59
N THR A 73 7.87 -29.25 11.44
CA THR A 73 7.96 -30.67 11.09
C THR A 73 8.89 -31.42 12.05
N ASP A 74 10.05 -30.85 12.38
CA ASP A 74 11.02 -31.46 13.30
C ASP A 74 10.46 -31.64 14.71
N ILE A 75 9.65 -30.71 15.20
CA ILE A 75 8.95 -30.85 16.49
C ILE A 75 8.03 -32.09 16.50
N PHE A 76 7.32 -32.36 15.39
CA PHE A 76 6.42 -33.49 15.29
C PHE A 76 7.14 -34.84 15.15
N VAL A 77 8.33 -34.85 14.54
CA VAL A 77 9.08 -36.09 14.25
C VAL A 77 10.10 -36.42 15.35
N SER A 78 10.82 -35.43 15.83
CA SER A 78 12.00 -35.61 16.73
C SER A 78 11.79 -35.09 18.15
N GLY A 79 10.65 -34.43 18.42
CA GLY A 79 10.38 -33.75 19.66
C GLY A 79 10.92 -32.32 19.67
N VAL A 80 10.63 -31.60 20.77
CA VAL A 80 10.93 -30.16 20.88
C VAL A 80 12.43 -29.95 21.15
N ASN A 81 13.10 -29.31 20.21
CA ASN A 81 14.49 -28.86 20.32
C ASN A 81 14.55 -27.32 20.40
N LEU A 82 15.54 -26.79 21.11
CA LEU A 82 15.75 -25.34 21.21
C LEU A 82 15.92 -24.69 19.82
N LEU A 83 16.60 -25.39 18.90
CA LEU A 83 16.86 -24.93 17.55
C LEU A 83 15.58 -24.78 16.73
N ASP A 84 14.61 -25.68 16.91
CA ASP A 84 13.32 -25.64 16.22
C ASP A 84 12.49 -24.44 16.67
N ILE A 85 12.51 -24.13 17.94
CA ILE A 85 11.86 -22.94 18.50
C ILE A 85 12.45 -21.66 17.91
N VAL A 86 13.76 -21.59 17.80
CA VAL A 86 14.44 -20.43 17.17
C VAL A 86 14.07 -20.30 15.68
N LEU A 87 14.00 -21.41 14.94
CA LEU A 87 13.60 -21.41 13.52
C LEU A 87 12.15 -20.93 13.33
N ILE A 88 11.24 -21.37 14.19
CA ILE A 88 9.83 -20.94 14.17
C ILE A 88 9.71 -19.45 14.44
N ILE A 89 10.39 -18.94 15.47
CA ILE A 89 10.37 -17.52 15.81
C ILE A 89 10.94 -16.69 14.67
N LEU A 90 12.08 -17.09 14.12
CA LEU A 90 12.74 -16.39 13.00
C LEU A 90 11.84 -16.36 11.76
N GLY A 91 11.26 -17.50 11.37
CA GLY A 91 10.34 -17.62 10.24
C GLY A 91 9.09 -16.76 10.42
N THR A 92 8.53 -16.72 11.64
CA THR A 92 7.37 -15.88 11.96
C THR A 92 7.70 -14.40 11.85
N VAL A 93 8.82 -13.94 12.42
CA VAL A 93 9.25 -12.53 12.36
C VAL A 93 9.47 -12.08 10.92
N VAL A 94 10.14 -12.89 10.10
CA VAL A 94 10.39 -12.58 8.69
C VAL A 94 9.09 -12.49 7.90
N SER A 95 8.18 -13.45 8.08
CA SER A 95 6.88 -13.47 7.39
C SER A 95 6.00 -12.29 7.78
N PHE A 96 5.97 -11.95 9.06
CA PHE A 96 5.21 -10.81 9.56
C PHE A 96 5.77 -9.47 9.07
N SER A 97 7.09 -9.33 9.05
CA SER A 97 7.78 -8.14 8.54
C SER A 97 7.46 -7.90 7.06
N TRP A 98 7.44 -8.96 6.26
CA TRP A 98 7.05 -8.88 4.84
C TRP A 98 5.59 -8.46 4.67
N TYR A 99 4.68 -9.05 5.43
CA TYR A 99 3.26 -8.74 5.37
C TYR A 99 2.97 -7.26 5.67
N VAL A 100 3.61 -6.71 6.71
CA VAL A 100 3.48 -5.29 7.07
C VAL A 100 4.04 -4.38 5.96
N GLY A 101 5.18 -4.76 5.36
CA GLY A 101 5.79 -4.04 4.24
C GLY A 101 4.87 -3.98 3.02
N GLU A 102 4.27 -5.10 2.64
CA GLU A 102 3.35 -5.19 1.50
C GLU A 102 2.09 -4.34 1.71
N GLN A 103 1.52 -4.36 2.91
CA GLN A 103 0.37 -3.51 3.22
C GLN A 103 0.68 -2.01 3.09
N ARG A 104 1.87 -1.59 3.51
CA ARG A 104 2.31 -0.19 3.39
C ARG A 104 2.43 0.25 1.93
N ILE A 105 3.00 -0.61 1.08
CA ILE A 105 3.12 -0.36 -0.36
C ILE A 105 1.74 -0.22 -1.01
N ARG A 106 0.80 -1.11 -0.69
CA ARG A 106 -0.57 -1.05 -1.22
C ARG A 106 -1.29 0.23 -0.82
N LYS A 107 -1.19 0.64 0.45
CA LYS A 107 -1.78 1.89 0.94
C LYS A 107 -1.22 3.11 0.23
N ASN A 108 0.09 3.18 0.04
CA ASN A 108 0.74 4.29 -0.66
C ASN A 108 0.37 4.34 -2.15
N LYS A 109 0.21 3.20 -2.81
CA LYS A 109 -0.29 3.15 -4.20
C LYS A 109 -1.71 3.69 -4.33
N VAL A 110 -2.60 3.28 -3.44
CA VAL A 110 -3.99 3.78 -3.44
C VAL A 110 -4.02 5.29 -3.21
N LEU A 111 -3.20 5.79 -2.29
CA LEU A 111 -3.08 7.22 -2.03
C LEU A 111 -2.56 7.99 -3.25
N LEU A 112 -1.54 7.48 -3.94
CA LEU A 112 -0.99 8.10 -5.14
C LEU A 112 -2.02 8.18 -6.28
N VAL A 113 -2.77 7.11 -6.50
CA VAL A 113 -3.84 7.08 -7.52
C VAL A 113 -4.94 8.09 -7.18
N ALA A 114 -5.36 8.16 -5.92
CA ALA A 114 -6.37 9.12 -5.48
C ALA A 114 -5.89 10.58 -5.62
N LEU A 115 -4.63 10.87 -5.28
CA LEU A 115 -3.99 12.17 -5.45
C LEU A 115 -3.95 12.60 -6.92
N ASN A 116 -3.48 11.74 -7.80
CA ASN A 116 -3.44 12.02 -9.23
C ASN A 116 -4.84 12.26 -9.82
N GLY A 117 -5.84 11.52 -9.35
CA GLY A 117 -7.23 11.73 -9.72
C GLY A 117 -7.76 13.10 -9.30
N GLU A 118 -7.51 13.53 -8.06
CA GLU A 118 -7.95 14.83 -7.55
C GLU A 118 -7.26 16.00 -8.27
N ILE A 119 -5.95 15.92 -8.53
CA ILE A 119 -5.21 16.92 -9.29
C ILE A 119 -5.77 17.04 -10.70
N ALA A 120 -6.04 15.93 -11.39
CA ALA A 120 -6.61 15.92 -12.74
C ALA A 120 -8.01 16.57 -12.79
N ILE A 121 -8.85 16.35 -11.77
CA ILE A 121 -10.17 16.97 -11.67
C ILE A 121 -10.05 18.48 -11.48
N ARG A 122 -9.12 18.95 -10.67
CA ARG A 122 -8.88 20.39 -10.46
C ARG A 122 -8.35 21.06 -11.70
N ASP A 123 -7.40 20.47 -12.41
CA ASP A 123 -6.89 20.96 -13.69
C ASP A 123 -7.99 21.06 -14.75
N TYR A 124 -8.86 20.05 -14.81
CA TYR A 124 -10.00 20.07 -15.72
C TYR A 124 -10.99 21.18 -15.41
N LYS A 125 -11.33 21.38 -14.14
CA LYS A 125 -12.20 22.50 -13.69
C LYS A 125 -11.58 23.86 -13.97
N GLY A 126 -10.28 24.04 -13.74
CA GLY A 126 -9.54 25.26 -14.04
C GLY A 126 -9.56 25.59 -15.54
N ASN A 127 -9.37 24.60 -16.39
CA ASN A 127 -9.41 24.76 -17.84
C ASN A 127 -10.81 25.14 -18.37
N LEU A 128 -11.87 24.57 -17.80
CA LEU A 128 -13.25 24.93 -18.14
C LEU A 128 -13.57 26.37 -17.75
N SER A 129 -13.15 26.82 -16.56
CA SER A 129 -13.34 28.17 -16.09
C SER A 129 -12.63 29.21 -16.99
N ASN A 130 -11.40 28.93 -17.42
CA ASN A 130 -10.66 29.76 -18.34
C ASN A 130 -11.30 29.85 -19.74
N LYS A 131 -11.89 28.73 -20.21
CA LYS A 131 -12.55 28.70 -21.51
C LYS A 131 -13.87 29.49 -21.53
N SER A 132 -14.60 29.44 -20.42
CA SER A 132 -15.81 30.22 -20.20
C SER A 132 -15.53 31.72 -20.11
N SER A 133 -14.49 32.14 -19.41
CA SER A 133 -14.05 33.53 -19.29
C SER A 133 -13.60 34.14 -20.62
N LYS A 134 -12.94 33.36 -21.49
CA LYS A 134 -12.52 33.82 -22.81
C LYS A 134 -13.70 34.03 -23.77
N LYS A 135 -14.78 33.22 -23.66
CA LYS A 135 -15.98 33.33 -24.50
C LYS A 135 -16.83 34.53 -24.13
N SER A 136 -16.79 34.98 -22.88
CA SER A 136 -17.50 36.18 -22.39
C SER A 136 -16.83 37.49 -22.80
N LYS A 137 -15.52 37.50 -23.14
CA LYS A 137 -14.79 38.70 -23.55
C LYS A 137 -14.84 39.00 -25.06
N THR A 138 -15.36 38.07 -25.84
CA THR A 138 -15.44 38.20 -27.31
C THR A 138 -16.89 38.45 -27.82
N ALA A 139 -17.83 38.54 -26.89
CA ALA A 139 -19.20 38.97 -27.19
C ALA A 139 -19.45 40.39 -26.63
#